data_467949cad80fb6b3600f1df50b2abdf6
#
_entry.id   467949cad80fb6b3600f1df50b2abdf6
#
_cell.length_a   1.000
_cell.length_b   1.000
_cell.length_c   1.000
_cell.angle_alpha   90.00
_cell.angle_beta   90.00
_cell.angle_gamma   90.00
#
_symmetry.space_group_name_H-M   'P 1'
#
loop_
_entity.id
_entity.type
_entity.pdbx_description
1 polymer ?
#
loop_
_entity_poly.entity_id
_entity_poly.type
_entity_poly.pdbx_seq_one_letter_code
_entity_poly.pdbx_strand_id
1 'polypeptide(L)'
;MARRQYSTAGVAVAAAMLAVLSVLCSGHPVPGGFVPLQPHFYDHTCPQLQSIVGAIVAKAHAEDPRMAASLLRLHFHDCFVQGCDASVLLDADGSGRFTGGPGWEVPLGRRDSLTASLSGSNNLIPAPNDTLPTIIGKFANQGLDVVDLVALSGGHTIGDSRCVSFRQRLYGQNNNGQVDSTLNPAYAAELRGRCPRSGGDQNLFALDPASQFRFDNQYYHNILAMNGLLSSDEILLTQGRETMELVHRFAANQGLFFEQFAKSMVKMGNITPLTGHAGEIRNNCRRVNHF
;
A
#
# COMPACT_ATOMS: atom_id res chain seq x y z
N MET A 1 23.17 64.42 -13.41
CA MET A 1 23.61 63.16 -12.76
C MET A 1 22.70 62.92 -11.55
N ALA A 2 21.70 62.03 -11.67
CA ALA A 2 20.78 61.71 -10.58
C ALA A 2 21.23 60.37 -9.94
N ARG A 3 21.71 60.44 -8.70
CA ARG A 3 22.00 59.26 -7.89
C ARG A 3 20.67 58.70 -7.35
N ARG A 4 20.30 57.50 -7.77
CA ARG A 4 19.22 56.74 -7.12
C ARG A 4 19.69 56.30 -5.72
N GLN A 5 19.08 56.85 -4.67
CA GLN A 5 19.19 56.35 -3.31
C GLN A 5 18.30 55.11 -3.20
N TYR A 6 18.91 53.94 -2.99
CA TYR A 6 18.19 52.77 -2.60
C TYR A 6 17.89 52.87 -1.08
N SER A 7 16.62 52.69 -0.72
CA SER A 7 16.18 52.70 0.68
C SER A 7 16.86 51.57 1.45
N THR A 8 17.45 51.87 2.60
CA THR A 8 18.09 50.92 3.51
C THR A 8 17.14 49.80 3.97
N ALA A 9 15.83 50.05 3.96
CA ALA A 9 14.81 49.05 4.26
C ALA A 9 14.72 47.97 3.16
N GLY A 10 14.88 48.31 1.89
CA GLY A 10 14.86 47.34 0.79
C GLY A 10 16.05 46.36 0.81
N VAL A 11 17.24 46.87 1.22
CA VAL A 11 18.46 46.06 1.32
C VAL A 11 18.36 45.09 2.52
N ALA A 12 17.78 45.50 3.63
CA ALA A 12 17.60 44.64 4.80
C ALA A 12 16.59 43.50 4.56
N VAL A 13 15.49 43.75 3.83
CA VAL A 13 14.51 42.73 3.44
C VAL A 13 15.12 41.74 2.45
N ALA A 14 15.89 42.17 1.47
CA ALA A 14 16.57 41.29 0.53
C ALA A 14 17.64 40.40 1.22
N ALA A 15 18.38 40.97 2.18
CA ALA A 15 19.36 40.22 2.97
C ALA A 15 18.69 39.19 3.90
N ALA A 16 17.53 39.51 4.49
CA ALA A 16 16.75 38.58 5.30
C ALA A 16 16.17 37.42 4.45
N MET A 17 15.66 37.68 3.25
CA MET A 17 15.19 36.64 2.33
C MET A 17 16.32 35.72 1.85
N LEU A 18 17.51 36.26 1.54
CA LEU A 18 18.68 35.46 1.18
C LEU A 18 19.19 34.60 2.35
N ALA A 19 19.12 35.10 3.58
CA ALA A 19 19.46 34.31 4.79
C ALA A 19 18.47 33.16 5.03
N VAL A 20 17.16 33.38 4.82
CA VAL A 20 16.13 32.33 4.91
C VAL A 20 16.32 31.27 3.81
N LEU A 21 16.62 31.68 2.56
CA LEU A 21 16.92 30.72 1.48
C LEU A 21 18.21 29.93 1.74
N SER A 22 19.24 30.53 2.33
CA SER A 22 20.48 29.83 2.64
C SER A 22 20.32 28.82 3.79
N VAL A 23 19.40 29.06 4.72
CA VAL A 23 19.05 28.10 5.79
C VAL A 23 18.24 26.91 5.23
N LEU A 24 17.44 27.14 4.17
CA LEU A 24 16.70 26.07 3.49
C LEU A 24 17.59 25.22 2.55
N CYS A 25 18.72 25.76 2.07
CA CYS A 25 19.67 25.03 1.22
C CYS A 25 20.87 24.42 1.97
N SER A 26 21.17 24.87 3.18
CA SER A 26 22.17 24.21 4.05
C SER A 26 21.44 23.15 4.86
N GLY A 27 21.69 21.88 4.59
CA GLY A 27 21.13 20.72 5.31
C GLY A 27 21.56 20.67 6.78
N HIS A 28 21.18 21.70 7.55
CA HIS A 28 21.34 21.71 8.99
C HIS A 28 20.34 20.72 9.59
N PRO A 29 20.75 19.85 10.53
CA PRO A 29 19.83 18.99 11.24
C PRO A 29 18.75 19.83 11.92
N VAL A 30 17.50 19.59 11.58
CA VAL A 30 16.35 20.18 12.27
C VAL A 30 16.42 19.74 13.75
N PRO A 31 16.32 20.64 14.74
CA PRO A 31 16.30 20.25 16.13
C PRO A 31 15.14 19.27 16.36
N GLY A 32 15.46 18.01 16.70
CA GLY A 32 14.47 16.92 16.85
C GLY A 32 14.75 15.67 16.04
N GLY A 33 15.75 15.68 15.13
CA GLY A 33 16.23 14.47 14.47
C GLY A 33 15.34 13.92 13.32
N PHE A 34 14.23 14.58 12.97
CA PHE A 34 13.41 14.16 11.82
C PHE A 34 14.07 14.61 10.51
N VAL A 35 14.33 13.65 9.64
CA VAL A 35 14.80 13.88 8.26
C VAL A 35 13.67 13.49 7.32
N PRO A 36 13.14 14.41 6.49
CA PRO A 36 12.07 14.07 5.57
C PRO A 36 12.52 13.01 4.55
N LEU A 37 11.62 12.12 4.17
CA LEU A 37 11.86 11.16 3.09
C LEU A 37 12.04 11.90 1.75
N GLN A 38 12.97 11.44 0.92
CA GLN A 38 13.30 12.05 -0.37
C GLN A 38 13.51 10.98 -1.46
N PRO A 39 13.03 11.17 -2.69
CA PRO A 39 13.24 10.21 -3.78
C PRO A 39 14.72 9.93 -4.07
N HIS A 40 15.60 10.94 -3.92
CA HIS A 40 17.03 10.92 -4.24
C HIS A 40 17.94 10.77 -3.01
N PHE A 41 17.40 10.24 -1.91
CA PHE A 41 18.11 10.16 -0.62
C PHE A 41 19.48 9.45 -0.71
N TYR A 42 19.60 8.44 -1.56
CA TYR A 42 20.81 7.62 -1.70
C TYR A 42 21.68 7.97 -2.92
N ASP A 43 21.38 9.00 -3.71
CA ASP A 43 22.11 9.30 -4.96
C ASP A 43 23.60 9.50 -4.76
N HIS A 44 24.02 10.06 -3.60
CA HIS A 44 25.43 10.26 -3.27
C HIS A 44 26.11 9.02 -2.68
N THR A 45 25.38 8.14 -1.99
CA THR A 45 25.93 6.98 -1.28
C THR A 45 25.74 5.67 -2.04
N CYS A 46 24.73 5.57 -2.89
CA CYS A 46 24.42 4.42 -3.72
C CYS A 46 23.68 4.85 -5.01
N PRO A 47 24.35 5.49 -5.99
CA PRO A 47 23.71 6.00 -7.20
C PRO A 47 23.08 4.89 -8.07
N GLN A 48 23.50 3.63 -7.90
CA GLN A 48 22.91 2.48 -8.61
C GLN A 48 21.76 1.80 -7.87
N LEU A 49 21.28 2.34 -6.74
CA LEU A 49 20.24 1.70 -5.90
C LEU A 49 19.03 1.25 -6.72
N GLN A 50 18.46 2.14 -7.51
CA GLN A 50 17.27 1.84 -8.30
C GLN A 50 17.52 0.74 -9.35
N SER A 51 18.67 0.75 -10.02
CA SER A 51 19.01 -0.27 -11.01
C SER A 51 19.28 -1.63 -10.37
N ILE A 52 19.94 -1.67 -9.20
CA ILE A 52 20.20 -2.91 -8.45
C ILE A 52 18.89 -3.52 -7.98
N VAL A 53 18.05 -2.75 -7.29
CA VAL A 53 16.74 -3.22 -6.79
C VAL A 53 15.85 -3.63 -7.96
N GLY A 54 15.77 -2.81 -9.01
CA GLY A 54 14.99 -3.10 -10.20
C GLY A 54 15.41 -4.41 -10.88
N ALA A 55 16.72 -4.68 -10.99
CA ALA A 55 17.23 -5.92 -11.58
C ALA A 55 16.87 -7.16 -10.74
N ILE A 56 16.99 -7.07 -9.40
CA ILE A 56 16.63 -8.16 -8.48
C ILE A 56 15.13 -8.45 -8.55
N VAL A 57 14.31 -7.41 -8.45
CA VAL A 57 12.86 -7.52 -8.59
C VAL A 57 12.47 -8.07 -9.97
N ALA A 58 13.20 -7.60 -11.02
CA ALA A 58 13.04 -8.09 -12.39
C ALA A 58 13.27 -9.59 -12.52
N LYS A 59 14.32 -10.10 -11.90
CA LYS A 59 14.66 -11.52 -11.90
C LYS A 59 13.61 -12.34 -11.15
N ALA A 60 13.29 -11.93 -9.93
CA ALA A 60 12.34 -12.66 -9.08
C ALA A 60 10.96 -12.85 -9.74
N HIS A 61 10.44 -11.82 -10.43
CA HIS A 61 9.17 -11.99 -11.16
C HIS A 61 9.27 -12.88 -12.39
N ALA A 62 10.39 -12.85 -13.10
CA ALA A 62 10.58 -13.76 -14.21
C ALA A 62 10.51 -15.23 -13.75
N GLU A 63 10.92 -15.49 -12.49
CA GLU A 63 10.85 -16.79 -11.84
C GLU A 63 9.45 -17.11 -11.30
N ASP A 64 8.76 -16.14 -10.68
CA ASP A 64 7.39 -16.29 -10.18
C ASP A 64 6.55 -15.01 -10.36
N PRO A 65 5.58 -14.98 -11.31
CA PRO A 65 4.73 -13.82 -11.54
C PRO A 65 3.89 -13.35 -10.35
N ARG A 66 3.65 -14.21 -9.35
CA ARG A 66 2.90 -13.84 -8.13
C ARG A 66 3.65 -12.91 -7.20
N MET A 67 4.93 -12.76 -7.45
CA MET A 67 5.83 -11.95 -6.63
C MET A 67 5.43 -10.47 -6.59
N ALA A 68 4.80 -9.96 -7.65
CA ALA A 68 4.26 -8.60 -7.69
C ALA A 68 3.26 -8.33 -6.56
N ALA A 69 2.25 -9.19 -6.46
CA ALA A 69 1.24 -9.10 -5.41
C ALA A 69 1.85 -9.28 -4.02
N SER A 70 2.86 -10.17 -3.89
CA SER A 70 3.55 -10.41 -2.62
C SER A 70 4.28 -9.17 -2.11
N LEU A 71 5.00 -8.44 -2.97
CA LEU A 71 5.70 -7.20 -2.58
C LEU A 71 4.73 -6.07 -2.26
N LEU A 72 3.66 -5.93 -3.05
CA LEU A 72 2.63 -4.93 -2.77
C LEU A 72 2.00 -5.19 -1.40
N ARG A 73 1.64 -6.44 -1.11
CA ARG A 73 1.09 -6.84 0.17
C ARG A 73 2.09 -6.69 1.32
N LEU A 74 3.37 -7.01 1.11
CA LEU A 74 4.42 -6.84 2.10
C LEU A 74 4.52 -5.38 2.52
N HIS A 75 4.57 -4.45 1.57
CA HIS A 75 4.61 -3.02 1.84
C HIS A 75 3.36 -2.53 2.59
N PHE A 76 2.16 -3.00 2.20
CA PHE A 76 0.93 -2.70 2.92
C PHE A 76 0.98 -3.18 4.38
N HIS A 77 1.39 -4.43 4.63
CA HIS A 77 1.48 -4.99 5.98
C HIS A 77 2.51 -4.28 6.85
N ASP A 78 3.63 -3.85 6.26
CA ASP A 78 4.65 -3.06 6.95
C ASP A 78 4.06 -1.71 7.40
N CYS A 79 3.49 -0.96 6.47
CA CYS A 79 3.05 0.41 6.74
C CYS A 79 1.83 0.49 7.68
N PHE A 80 0.92 -0.48 7.68
CA PHE A 80 -0.28 -0.50 8.53
C PHE A 80 -0.02 -0.89 9.99
N VAL A 81 1.17 -1.39 10.31
CA VAL A 81 1.54 -1.82 11.65
C VAL A 81 2.72 -0.99 12.15
N GLN A 82 2.46 0.02 12.96
CA GLN A 82 3.46 0.92 13.54
C GLN A 82 4.19 1.85 12.54
N GLY A 83 3.81 1.84 11.26
CA GLY A 83 4.44 2.61 10.17
C GLY A 83 5.39 1.80 9.31
N CYS A 84 5.85 2.39 8.18
CA CYS A 84 6.75 1.75 7.23
C CYS A 84 8.18 1.67 7.80
N ASP A 85 8.45 0.69 8.65
CA ASP A 85 9.66 0.58 9.48
C ASP A 85 10.40 -0.75 9.33
N ALA A 86 10.06 -1.53 8.31
CA ALA A 86 10.60 -2.85 8.01
C ALA A 86 10.41 -3.91 9.13
N SER A 87 9.48 -3.69 10.07
CA SER A 87 9.18 -4.64 11.15
C SER A 87 8.60 -5.95 10.61
N VAL A 88 7.91 -5.90 9.46
CA VAL A 88 7.36 -7.06 8.73
C VAL A 88 8.44 -8.00 8.21
N LEU A 89 9.69 -7.55 8.05
CA LEU A 89 10.82 -8.36 7.57
C LEU A 89 11.42 -9.24 8.67
N LEU A 90 11.04 -9.03 9.92
CA LEU A 90 11.48 -9.86 11.04
C LEU A 90 10.84 -11.26 10.94
N ASP A 91 11.60 -12.19 10.33
CA ASP A 91 11.26 -13.61 10.12
C ASP A 91 9.97 -13.92 9.33
N ALA A 92 9.80 -13.35 8.12
CA ALA A 92 8.86 -13.82 7.09
C ALA A 92 9.37 -13.53 5.67
N ASP A 93 9.05 -14.41 4.72
CA ASP A 93 9.65 -14.50 3.39
C ASP A 93 8.79 -13.85 2.29
N GLY A 94 9.41 -13.28 1.25
CA GLY A 94 8.68 -12.91 0.05
C GLY A 94 9.44 -12.06 -0.97
N SER A 95 9.09 -12.12 -2.22
CA SER A 95 9.67 -11.40 -3.36
C SER A 95 8.64 -11.18 -4.49
N GLY A 96 8.78 -10.19 -5.37
CA GLY A 96 7.84 -9.97 -6.42
C GLY A 96 8.13 -9.00 -7.56
N ARG A 97 7.38 -8.93 -8.66
CA ARG A 97 7.51 -7.98 -9.79
C ARG A 97 6.18 -7.65 -10.48
N PHE A 98 6.02 -6.38 -10.95
CA PHE A 98 4.82 -5.87 -11.61
C PHE A 98 4.89 -5.89 -13.14
N THR A 99 3.74 -6.15 -13.79
CA THR A 99 3.54 -5.92 -15.23
C THR A 99 2.35 -4.99 -15.44
N GLY A 100 2.59 -3.80 -16.01
CA GLY A 100 1.55 -2.90 -16.52
C GLY A 100 0.88 -1.94 -15.53
N GLY A 101 1.31 -1.88 -14.26
CA GLY A 101 0.76 -0.97 -13.25
C GLY A 101 1.31 0.47 -13.32
N PRO A 102 0.77 1.39 -12.48
CA PRO A 102 1.26 2.76 -12.38
C PRO A 102 2.68 2.83 -11.82
N GLY A 103 3.44 3.84 -12.24
CA GLY A 103 4.74 4.18 -11.65
C GLY A 103 4.65 5.47 -10.84
N TRP A 104 5.46 5.59 -9.79
CA TRP A 104 5.64 6.82 -9.01
C TRP A 104 7.05 6.93 -8.43
N GLU A 105 7.45 8.13 -8.07
CA GLU A 105 8.69 8.33 -7.31
C GLU A 105 8.49 7.88 -5.87
N VAL A 106 9.34 6.96 -5.41
CA VAL A 106 9.29 6.42 -4.04
C VAL A 106 10.16 7.28 -3.13
N PRO A 107 9.60 7.97 -2.13
CA PRO A 107 10.41 8.65 -1.11
C PRO A 107 11.21 7.64 -0.29
N LEU A 108 12.52 7.88 -0.17
CA LEU A 108 13.50 7.00 0.48
C LEU A 108 14.03 7.64 1.77
N GLY A 109 14.82 6.88 2.56
CA GLY A 109 15.43 7.35 3.80
C GLY A 109 14.78 6.80 5.08
N ARG A 110 13.88 5.80 4.95
CA ARG A 110 13.30 5.08 6.10
C ARG A 110 14.38 4.28 6.82
N ARG A 111 14.19 4.12 8.12
CA ARG A 111 15.02 3.28 8.98
C ARG A 111 14.19 2.14 9.56
N ASP A 112 14.87 1.09 9.97
CA ASP A 112 14.27 -0.12 10.49
C ASP A 112 13.88 0.04 11.96
N SER A 113 12.74 -0.53 12.35
CA SER A 113 12.27 -0.57 13.72
C SER A 113 13.12 -1.48 14.60
N LEU A 114 13.16 -1.16 15.89
CA LEU A 114 13.77 -1.99 16.95
C LEU A 114 12.78 -3.03 17.52
N THR A 115 11.53 -2.99 17.11
CA THR A 115 10.45 -3.85 17.60
C THR A 115 9.55 -4.31 16.48
N ALA A 116 8.75 -5.34 16.74
CA ALA A 116 7.65 -5.78 15.90
C ALA A 116 6.40 -6.00 16.74
N SER A 117 5.21 -5.88 16.15
CA SER A 117 3.94 -6.01 16.85
C SER A 117 3.03 -7.05 16.20
N LEU A 118 3.04 -8.28 16.73
CA LEU A 118 2.10 -9.31 16.32
C LEU A 118 0.63 -8.92 16.63
N SER A 119 0.38 -8.29 17.77
CA SER A 119 -0.95 -7.80 18.13
C SER A 119 -1.41 -6.68 17.20
N GLY A 120 -0.51 -5.78 16.81
CA GLY A 120 -0.77 -4.75 15.79
C GLY A 120 -1.15 -5.39 14.46
N SER A 121 -0.41 -6.38 13.98
CA SER A 121 -0.73 -7.11 12.74
C SER A 121 -2.12 -7.73 12.76
N ASN A 122 -2.54 -8.29 13.89
CA ASN A 122 -3.85 -8.92 14.01
C ASN A 122 -5.02 -7.93 14.11
N ASN A 123 -4.79 -6.72 14.64
CA ASN A 123 -5.86 -5.78 14.97
C ASN A 123 -5.93 -4.57 14.03
N LEU A 124 -4.81 -4.09 13.51
CA LEU A 124 -4.76 -2.87 12.69
C LEU A 124 -4.96 -3.15 11.20
N ILE A 125 -4.51 -4.30 10.70
CA ILE A 125 -4.70 -4.68 9.30
C ILE A 125 -6.18 -5.02 9.07
N PRO A 126 -6.82 -4.49 8.01
CA PRO A 126 -8.15 -4.90 7.61
C PRO A 126 -8.25 -6.41 7.33
N ALA A 127 -9.24 -7.06 7.91
CA ALA A 127 -9.52 -8.47 7.66
C ALA A 127 -10.45 -8.67 6.46
N PRO A 128 -10.38 -9.80 5.75
CA PRO A 128 -11.19 -10.05 4.55
C PRO A 128 -12.70 -10.11 4.80
N ASN A 129 -13.12 -10.15 6.07
CA ASN A 129 -14.52 -10.19 6.51
C ASN A 129 -14.89 -9.03 7.45
N ASP A 130 -14.06 -8.01 7.56
CA ASP A 130 -14.41 -6.79 8.29
C ASP A 130 -15.59 -6.06 7.63
N THR A 131 -16.38 -5.36 8.43
CA THR A 131 -17.43 -4.48 7.93
C THR A 131 -16.86 -3.20 7.32
N LEU A 132 -17.59 -2.55 6.42
CA LEU A 132 -17.12 -1.30 5.80
C LEU A 132 -16.77 -0.20 6.83
N PRO A 133 -17.58 0.07 7.87
CA PRO A 133 -17.20 1.04 8.91
C PRO A 133 -15.89 0.66 9.63
N THR A 134 -15.67 -0.64 9.89
CA THR A 134 -14.43 -1.12 10.52
C THR A 134 -13.23 -0.84 9.63
N ILE A 135 -13.32 -1.14 8.34
CA ILE A 135 -12.23 -0.90 7.38
C ILE A 135 -11.94 0.60 7.25
N ILE A 136 -12.99 1.43 7.09
CA ILE A 136 -12.86 2.89 7.05
C ILE A 136 -12.16 3.40 8.31
N GLY A 137 -12.54 2.91 9.49
CA GLY A 137 -11.90 3.29 10.75
C GLY A 137 -10.43 2.90 10.82
N LYS A 138 -10.06 1.71 10.34
CA LYS A 138 -8.66 1.26 10.28
C LYS A 138 -7.83 2.12 9.33
N PHE A 139 -8.36 2.50 8.18
CA PHE A 139 -7.70 3.41 7.23
C PHE A 139 -7.56 4.82 7.82
N ALA A 140 -8.62 5.36 8.42
CA ALA A 140 -8.61 6.68 9.06
C ALA A 140 -7.56 6.76 10.20
N ASN A 141 -7.39 5.71 10.99
CA ASN A 141 -6.36 5.62 12.02
C ASN A 141 -4.93 5.72 11.47
N GLN A 142 -4.74 5.38 10.20
CA GLN A 142 -3.47 5.51 9.47
C GLN A 142 -3.39 6.83 8.66
N GLY A 143 -4.34 7.74 8.83
CA GLY A 143 -4.39 9.00 8.08
C GLY A 143 -4.81 8.83 6.62
N LEU A 144 -5.40 7.70 6.25
CA LEU A 144 -5.92 7.40 4.92
C LEU A 144 -7.44 7.62 4.88
N ASP A 145 -7.94 8.17 3.78
CA ASP A 145 -9.37 8.44 3.61
C ASP A 145 -10.09 7.35 2.77
N VAL A 146 -11.38 7.55 2.50
CA VAL A 146 -12.20 6.60 1.73
C VAL A 146 -11.71 6.47 0.29
N VAL A 147 -11.16 7.52 -0.29
CA VAL A 147 -10.59 7.48 -1.65
C VAL A 147 -9.34 6.59 -1.66
N ASP A 148 -8.48 6.73 -0.64
CA ASP A 148 -7.31 5.86 -0.46
C ASP A 148 -7.73 4.40 -0.25
N LEU A 149 -8.77 4.16 0.57
CA LEU A 149 -9.31 2.81 0.80
C LEU A 149 -9.70 2.14 -0.52
N VAL A 150 -10.55 2.79 -1.31
CA VAL A 150 -11.04 2.19 -2.56
C VAL A 150 -9.91 2.03 -3.58
N ALA A 151 -9.01 3.01 -3.69
CA ALA A 151 -7.88 2.92 -4.60
C ALA A 151 -6.91 1.80 -4.22
N LEU A 152 -6.51 1.70 -2.94
CA LEU A 152 -5.57 0.68 -2.46
C LEU A 152 -6.17 -0.73 -2.52
N SER A 153 -7.50 -0.88 -2.31
CA SER A 153 -8.20 -2.15 -2.53
C SER A 153 -8.06 -2.64 -3.96
N GLY A 154 -7.91 -1.74 -4.94
CA GLY A 154 -7.60 -2.09 -6.33
C GLY A 154 -6.29 -2.86 -6.54
N GLY A 155 -5.42 -2.92 -5.52
CA GLY A 155 -4.27 -3.84 -5.50
C GLY A 155 -4.67 -5.32 -5.62
N HIS A 156 -5.94 -5.67 -5.30
CA HIS A 156 -6.51 -6.99 -5.50
C HIS A 156 -6.79 -7.33 -6.98
N THR A 157 -6.43 -6.48 -7.93
CA THR A 157 -6.38 -6.85 -9.36
C THR A 157 -5.26 -7.86 -9.66
N ILE A 158 -4.32 -8.08 -8.72
CA ILE A 158 -3.29 -9.12 -8.82
C ILE A 158 -3.20 -9.94 -7.54
N GLY A 159 -2.72 -11.18 -7.66
CA GLY A 159 -2.46 -12.06 -6.53
C GLY A 159 -3.58 -13.04 -6.23
N ASP A 160 -3.33 -13.83 -5.20
CA ASP A 160 -4.20 -14.93 -4.79
C ASP A 160 -4.66 -14.79 -3.33
N SER A 161 -5.87 -15.29 -3.05
CA SER A 161 -6.36 -15.49 -1.70
C SER A 161 -6.63 -16.96 -1.41
N ARG A 162 -6.55 -17.34 -0.14
CA ARG A 162 -6.82 -18.71 0.30
C ARG A 162 -8.31 -18.95 0.46
N CYS A 163 -8.75 -20.19 0.21
CA CYS A 163 -10.14 -20.61 0.42
C CYS A 163 -10.67 -20.21 1.82
N VAL A 164 -9.86 -20.36 2.87
CA VAL A 164 -10.27 -20.01 4.24
C VAL A 164 -10.67 -18.53 4.40
N SER A 165 -10.16 -17.62 3.57
CA SER A 165 -10.43 -16.19 3.67
C SER A 165 -11.83 -15.79 3.18
N PHE A 166 -12.47 -16.60 2.33
CA PHE A 166 -13.79 -16.31 1.75
C PHE A 166 -14.80 -17.47 1.84
N ARG A 167 -14.41 -18.60 2.41
CA ARG A 167 -15.29 -19.80 2.54
C ARG A 167 -16.66 -19.46 3.15
N GLN A 168 -16.71 -18.54 4.11
CA GLN A 168 -17.97 -18.11 4.73
C GLN A 168 -18.95 -17.52 3.76
N ARG A 169 -18.49 -16.86 2.67
CA ARG A 169 -19.35 -16.35 1.61
C ARG A 169 -20.06 -17.48 0.84
N LEU A 170 -19.43 -18.65 0.79
CA LEU A 170 -19.96 -19.81 0.07
C LEU A 170 -20.91 -20.65 0.89
N TYR A 171 -20.72 -20.71 2.23
CA TYR A 171 -21.38 -21.72 3.06
C TYR A 171 -22.00 -21.19 4.35
N GLY A 172 -21.89 -19.93 4.65
CA GLY A 172 -22.41 -19.43 5.92
C GLY A 172 -22.17 -17.96 6.21
N GLN A 173 -22.25 -17.11 5.20
CA GLN A 173 -22.23 -15.68 5.44
C GLN A 173 -23.33 -15.29 6.44
N ASN A 174 -23.02 -14.41 7.39
CA ASN A 174 -23.92 -13.97 8.45
C ASN A 174 -24.43 -15.10 9.37
N ASN A 175 -23.72 -16.21 9.48
CA ASN A 175 -24.09 -17.39 10.31
C ASN A 175 -25.44 -18.03 9.98
N ASN A 176 -26.03 -17.78 8.82
CA ASN A 176 -27.32 -18.34 8.41
C ASN A 176 -27.21 -19.62 7.56
N GLY A 177 -25.98 -20.08 7.27
CA GLY A 177 -25.70 -21.28 6.47
C GLY A 177 -25.95 -21.12 4.97
N GLN A 178 -26.28 -19.91 4.50
CA GLN A 178 -26.60 -19.62 3.11
C GLN A 178 -25.39 -18.96 2.39
N VAL A 179 -25.42 -18.99 1.06
CA VAL A 179 -24.46 -18.24 0.24
C VAL A 179 -24.69 -16.76 0.44
N ASP A 180 -23.62 -16.00 0.45
CA ASP A 180 -23.66 -14.54 0.43
C ASP A 180 -24.47 -14.05 -0.77
N SER A 181 -25.55 -13.32 -0.51
CA SER A 181 -26.46 -12.79 -1.54
C SER A 181 -25.80 -11.74 -2.45
N THR A 182 -24.67 -11.17 -2.03
CA THR A 182 -23.85 -10.24 -2.83
C THR A 182 -22.80 -10.94 -3.67
N LEU A 183 -22.78 -12.27 -3.70
CA LEU A 183 -21.89 -13.06 -4.56
C LEU A 183 -22.67 -13.63 -5.72
N ASN A 184 -22.19 -13.41 -6.94
CA ASN A 184 -22.78 -13.96 -8.16
C ASN A 184 -22.94 -15.49 -8.04
N PRO A 185 -24.15 -16.05 -8.26
CA PRO A 185 -24.41 -17.47 -8.05
C PRO A 185 -23.56 -18.40 -8.94
N ALA A 186 -23.26 -18.02 -10.17
CA ALA A 186 -22.42 -18.80 -11.08
C ALA A 186 -20.98 -18.82 -10.59
N TYR A 187 -20.46 -17.67 -10.15
CA TYR A 187 -19.11 -17.56 -9.58
C TYR A 187 -19.02 -18.34 -8.25
N ALA A 188 -20.05 -18.25 -7.39
CA ALA A 188 -20.11 -19.06 -6.16
C ALA A 188 -20.05 -20.57 -6.45
N ALA A 189 -20.72 -21.04 -7.51
CA ALA A 189 -20.68 -22.45 -7.93
C ALA A 189 -19.29 -22.87 -8.40
N GLU A 190 -18.61 -22.02 -9.18
CA GLU A 190 -17.23 -22.24 -9.62
C GLU A 190 -16.27 -22.33 -8.41
N LEU A 191 -16.35 -21.37 -7.50
CA LEU A 191 -15.50 -21.33 -6.30
C LEU A 191 -15.66 -22.59 -5.45
N ARG A 192 -16.90 -23.09 -5.29
CA ARG A 192 -17.19 -24.31 -4.53
C ARG A 192 -16.51 -25.57 -5.08
N GLY A 193 -16.22 -25.59 -6.38
CA GLY A 193 -15.51 -26.70 -7.02
C GLY A 193 -14.12 -26.98 -6.44
N ARG A 194 -13.47 -25.95 -5.90
CA ARG A 194 -12.11 -26.02 -5.34
C ARG A 194 -12.00 -25.54 -3.89
N CYS A 195 -13.02 -24.86 -3.35
CA CYS A 195 -13.12 -24.41 -1.97
C CYS A 195 -14.28 -25.15 -1.30
N PRO A 196 -14.07 -26.37 -0.76
CA PRO A 196 -15.11 -27.16 -0.11
C PRO A 196 -15.50 -26.58 1.26
N ARG A 197 -16.66 -27.03 1.80
CA ARG A 197 -17.16 -26.62 3.13
C ARG A 197 -16.16 -26.92 4.26
N SER A 198 -15.35 -27.98 4.10
CA SER A 198 -14.32 -28.39 5.06
C SER A 198 -13.09 -28.89 4.32
N GLY A 199 -11.90 -28.56 4.81
CA GLY A 199 -10.63 -28.83 4.13
C GLY A 199 -10.35 -27.85 2.99
N GLY A 200 -9.23 -28.01 2.29
CA GLY A 200 -8.82 -27.14 1.19
C GLY A 200 -8.50 -25.70 1.60
N ASP A 201 -8.23 -25.44 2.88
CA ASP A 201 -7.99 -24.09 3.45
C ASP A 201 -6.91 -23.31 2.71
N GLN A 202 -5.88 -24.01 2.25
CA GLN A 202 -4.73 -23.44 1.58
C GLN A 202 -4.88 -23.37 0.05
N ASN A 203 -6.00 -23.86 -0.52
CA ASN A 203 -6.24 -23.74 -1.94
C ASN A 203 -6.28 -22.26 -2.35
N LEU A 204 -5.52 -21.91 -3.39
CA LEU A 204 -5.37 -20.55 -3.87
C LEU A 204 -6.40 -20.25 -4.97
N PHE A 205 -6.91 -19.01 -4.93
CA PHE A 205 -7.86 -18.47 -5.89
C PHE A 205 -7.40 -17.06 -6.27
N ALA A 206 -7.38 -16.77 -7.56
CA ALA A 206 -7.07 -15.44 -8.05
C ALA A 206 -8.05 -14.42 -7.43
N LEU A 207 -7.52 -13.29 -6.94
CA LEU A 207 -8.35 -12.16 -6.53
C LEU A 207 -9.04 -11.52 -7.74
N ASP A 208 -8.37 -11.55 -8.89
CA ASP A 208 -8.91 -11.18 -10.18
C ASP A 208 -8.72 -12.34 -11.17
N PRO A 209 -9.74 -13.18 -11.41
CA PRO A 209 -9.60 -14.31 -12.33
C PRO A 209 -9.54 -13.90 -13.81
N ALA A 210 -9.94 -12.68 -14.16
CA ALA A 210 -9.97 -12.22 -15.54
C ALA A 210 -8.60 -11.72 -16.02
N SER A 211 -7.79 -11.12 -15.10
CA SER A 211 -6.46 -10.60 -15.44
C SER A 211 -5.42 -10.83 -14.33
N GLN A 212 -5.36 -12.04 -13.78
CA GLN A 212 -4.63 -12.45 -12.57
C GLN A 212 -3.20 -11.90 -12.43
N PHE A 213 -2.46 -11.72 -13.53
CA PHE A 213 -1.06 -11.28 -13.53
C PHE A 213 -0.86 -9.91 -14.17
N ARG A 214 -1.94 -9.19 -14.43
CA ARG A 214 -1.90 -7.86 -15.00
C ARG A 214 -2.48 -6.85 -14.01
N PHE A 215 -1.70 -5.81 -13.70
CA PHE A 215 -2.21 -4.72 -12.88
C PHE A 215 -3.04 -3.76 -13.74
N ASP A 216 -4.37 -3.83 -13.60
CA ASP A 216 -5.33 -3.01 -14.33
C ASP A 216 -6.57 -2.70 -13.46
N ASN A 217 -7.64 -2.19 -14.04
CA ASN A 217 -8.86 -1.85 -13.30
C ASN A 217 -9.94 -2.96 -13.36
N GLN A 218 -9.58 -4.17 -13.79
CA GLN A 218 -10.53 -5.30 -13.89
C GLN A 218 -11.14 -5.68 -12.52
N TYR A 219 -10.40 -5.49 -11.44
CA TYR A 219 -10.91 -5.65 -10.08
C TYR A 219 -12.25 -4.94 -9.85
N TYR A 220 -12.38 -3.68 -10.29
CA TYR A 220 -13.63 -2.93 -10.13
C TYR A 220 -14.75 -3.46 -11.03
N HIS A 221 -14.43 -3.95 -12.23
CA HIS A 221 -15.42 -4.62 -13.09
C HIS A 221 -15.93 -5.93 -12.46
N ASN A 222 -15.05 -6.67 -11.79
CA ASN A 222 -15.44 -7.88 -11.06
C ASN A 222 -16.41 -7.55 -9.92
N ILE A 223 -16.13 -6.51 -9.13
CA ILE A 223 -17.04 -6.02 -8.08
C ILE A 223 -18.41 -5.62 -8.67
N LEU A 224 -18.42 -4.84 -9.77
CA LEU A 224 -19.66 -4.45 -10.44
C LEU A 224 -20.49 -5.65 -10.96
N ALA A 225 -19.82 -6.77 -11.25
CA ALA A 225 -20.44 -8.03 -11.65
C ALA A 225 -20.81 -8.94 -10.47
N MET A 226 -20.63 -8.48 -9.21
CA MET A 226 -20.77 -9.27 -7.98
C MET A 226 -19.84 -10.49 -7.95
N ASN A 227 -18.64 -10.34 -8.50
CA ASN A 227 -17.57 -11.33 -8.54
C ASN A 227 -16.37 -10.95 -7.66
N GLY A 228 -16.52 -9.99 -6.74
CA GLY A 228 -15.52 -9.70 -5.73
C GLY A 228 -15.27 -10.96 -4.88
N LEU A 229 -14.02 -11.39 -4.74
CA LEU A 229 -13.72 -12.66 -4.05
C LEU A 229 -13.92 -12.56 -2.54
N LEU A 230 -13.43 -11.50 -1.92
CA LEU A 230 -13.53 -11.28 -0.46
C LEU A 230 -14.79 -10.49 -0.11
N SER A 231 -15.27 -10.64 1.14
CA SER A 231 -16.34 -9.77 1.64
C SER A 231 -15.90 -8.31 1.63
N SER A 232 -14.64 -8.04 2.00
CA SER A 232 -14.05 -6.68 1.99
C SER A 232 -13.98 -6.05 0.61
N ASP A 233 -14.03 -6.82 -0.47
CA ASP A 233 -14.08 -6.30 -1.84
C ASP A 233 -15.52 -5.87 -2.18
N GLU A 234 -16.48 -6.76 -1.97
CA GLU A 234 -17.87 -6.57 -2.41
C GLU A 234 -18.59 -5.47 -1.61
N ILE A 235 -18.25 -5.28 -0.33
CA ILE A 235 -18.87 -4.24 0.50
C ILE A 235 -18.56 -2.83 0.03
N LEU A 236 -17.50 -2.62 -0.75
CA LEU A 236 -17.21 -1.31 -1.36
C LEU A 236 -18.32 -0.86 -2.32
N LEU A 237 -18.97 -1.81 -2.99
CA LEU A 237 -20.15 -1.56 -3.84
C LEU A 237 -21.44 -1.53 -3.05
N THR A 238 -21.61 -2.46 -2.07
CA THR A 238 -22.93 -2.80 -1.52
C THR A 238 -23.27 -2.09 -0.22
N GLN A 239 -22.30 -1.53 0.51
CA GLN A 239 -22.54 -0.98 1.85
C GLN A 239 -22.26 0.53 2.00
N GLY A 240 -21.69 1.20 1.00
CA GLY A 240 -21.40 2.63 1.08
C GLY A 240 -21.65 3.35 -0.24
N ARG A 241 -22.34 4.49 -0.18
CA ARG A 241 -22.61 5.30 -1.40
C ARG A 241 -21.30 5.88 -1.95
N GLU A 242 -20.46 6.45 -1.11
CA GLU A 242 -19.19 7.06 -1.52
C GLU A 242 -18.22 6.02 -2.12
N THR A 243 -18.08 4.85 -1.48
CA THR A 243 -17.26 3.76 -2.00
C THR A 243 -17.81 3.23 -3.32
N MET A 244 -19.12 3.07 -3.44
CA MET A 244 -19.78 2.66 -4.68
C MET A 244 -19.51 3.63 -5.84
N GLU A 245 -19.62 4.94 -5.59
CA GLU A 245 -19.34 5.97 -6.60
C GLU A 245 -17.87 5.91 -7.07
N LEU A 246 -16.92 5.65 -6.14
CA LEU A 246 -15.51 5.46 -6.47
C LEU A 246 -15.25 4.18 -7.27
N VAL A 247 -15.88 3.05 -6.91
CA VAL A 247 -15.83 1.80 -7.68
C VAL A 247 -16.25 2.03 -9.13
N HIS A 248 -17.40 2.70 -9.35
CA HIS A 248 -17.85 3.05 -10.71
C HIS A 248 -16.86 3.93 -11.46
N ARG A 249 -16.30 4.94 -10.81
CA ARG A 249 -15.32 5.86 -11.43
C ARG A 249 -14.04 5.15 -11.83
N PHE A 250 -13.51 4.29 -10.98
CA PHE A 250 -12.28 3.55 -11.28
C PHE A 250 -12.50 2.44 -12.30
N ALA A 251 -13.67 1.79 -12.30
CA ALA A 251 -14.06 0.88 -13.37
C ALA A 251 -14.12 1.58 -14.73
N ALA A 252 -14.72 2.77 -14.79
CA ALA A 252 -14.88 3.53 -16.03
C ALA A 252 -13.57 4.16 -16.55
N ASN A 253 -12.56 4.37 -15.69
CA ASN A 253 -11.34 5.08 -16.06
C ASN A 253 -10.10 4.50 -15.34
N GLN A 254 -9.38 3.62 -16.03
CA GLN A 254 -8.14 3.01 -15.54
C GLN A 254 -7.04 4.06 -15.26
N GLY A 255 -6.94 5.10 -16.07
CA GLY A 255 -5.96 6.17 -15.85
C GLY A 255 -6.20 6.91 -14.52
N LEU A 256 -7.45 7.20 -14.21
CA LEU A 256 -7.85 7.80 -12.94
C LEU A 256 -7.55 6.86 -11.75
N PHE A 257 -7.80 5.56 -11.91
CA PHE A 257 -7.42 4.56 -10.90
C PHE A 257 -5.91 4.54 -10.68
N PHE A 258 -5.12 4.49 -11.74
CA PHE A 258 -3.65 4.46 -11.65
C PHE A 258 -3.08 5.70 -10.97
N GLU A 259 -3.58 6.88 -11.34
CA GLU A 259 -3.17 8.14 -10.71
C GLU A 259 -3.47 8.15 -9.20
N GLN A 260 -4.68 7.75 -8.83
CA GLN A 260 -5.07 7.71 -7.41
C GLN A 260 -4.34 6.62 -6.65
N PHE A 261 -4.16 5.43 -7.23
CA PHE A 261 -3.39 4.35 -6.62
C PHE A 261 -1.97 4.79 -6.29
N ALA A 262 -1.28 5.45 -7.24
CA ALA A 262 0.06 5.99 -7.01
C ALA A 262 0.09 7.00 -5.86
N LYS A 263 -0.86 7.95 -5.82
CA LYS A 263 -0.99 8.94 -4.73
C LYS A 263 -1.21 8.25 -3.37
N SER A 264 -2.12 7.28 -3.33
CA SER A 264 -2.45 6.53 -2.12
C SER A 264 -1.28 5.65 -1.65
N MET A 265 -0.50 5.07 -2.56
CA MET A 265 0.72 4.32 -2.24
C MET A 265 1.81 5.21 -1.63
N VAL A 266 2.02 6.42 -2.16
CA VAL A 266 2.94 7.40 -1.56
C VAL A 266 2.43 7.83 -0.18
N LYS A 267 1.14 8.09 -0.03
CA LYS A 267 0.52 8.47 1.25
C LYS A 267 0.67 7.35 2.28
N MET A 268 0.41 6.09 1.89
CA MET A 268 0.63 4.92 2.73
C MET A 268 2.11 4.75 3.11
N GLY A 269 3.03 4.92 2.17
CA GLY A 269 4.47 4.86 2.43
C GLY A 269 5.01 5.96 3.35
N ASN A 270 4.21 6.99 3.66
CA ASN A 270 4.53 8.06 4.59
C ASN A 270 3.85 7.91 5.97
N ILE A 271 3.24 6.77 6.25
CA ILE A 271 2.68 6.48 7.57
C ILE A 271 3.83 6.34 8.58
N THR A 272 3.95 7.29 9.48
CA THR A 272 4.90 7.34 10.63
C THR A 272 6.28 6.71 10.36
N PRO A 273 7.02 7.11 9.30
CA PRO A 273 8.30 6.49 9.00
C PRO A 273 9.35 6.87 10.06
N LEU A 274 10.20 5.92 10.43
CA LEU A 274 11.38 6.20 11.21
C LEU A 274 12.45 6.83 10.29
N THR A 275 13.06 7.94 10.73
CA THR A 275 14.08 8.67 9.95
C THR A 275 15.15 9.28 10.87
N GLY A 276 16.23 9.79 10.30
CA GLY A 276 17.31 10.46 11.04
C GLY A 276 17.98 9.53 12.04
N HIS A 277 17.75 9.74 13.34
CA HIS A 277 18.31 8.93 14.43
C HIS A 277 17.30 7.93 15.04
N ALA A 278 16.03 7.94 14.58
CA ALA A 278 15.03 7.00 15.03
C ALA A 278 15.22 5.64 14.34
N GLY A 279 15.10 4.54 15.11
CA GLY A 279 15.34 3.20 14.59
C GLY A 279 16.82 2.92 14.26
N GLU A 280 17.08 1.89 13.45
CA GLU A 280 18.43 1.46 13.06
C GLU A 280 18.53 1.19 11.55
N ILE A 281 19.72 0.85 11.07
CA ILE A 281 19.94 0.19 9.78
C ILE A 281 20.39 -1.23 10.10
N ARG A 282 19.54 -2.22 9.84
CA ARG A 282 19.83 -3.62 10.17
C ARG A 282 20.94 -4.17 9.30
N ASN A 283 21.91 -4.84 9.95
CA ASN A 283 22.93 -5.63 9.26
C ASN A 283 22.33 -6.93 8.68
N ASN A 284 21.27 -7.44 9.30
CA ASN A 284 20.47 -8.56 8.83
C ASN A 284 19.00 -8.14 8.90
N CYS A 285 18.28 -8.13 7.79
CA CYS A 285 16.89 -7.67 7.69
C CYS A 285 15.96 -8.36 8.71
N ARG A 286 16.26 -9.60 9.10
CA ARG A 286 15.43 -10.44 9.96
C ARG A 286 15.72 -10.28 11.46
N ARG A 287 16.71 -9.46 11.85
CA ARG A 287 17.15 -9.33 13.26
C ARG A 287 17.52 -7.90 13.57
N VAL A 288 17.10 -7.45 14.75
CA VAL A 288 17.61 -6.21 15.36
C VAL A 288 19.12 -6.38 15.60
N ASN A 289 19.89 -5.30 15.41
CA ASN A 289 21.32 -5.33 15.70
C ASN A 289 21.52 -5.51 17.21
N HIS A 290 22.40 -6.44 17.58
CA HIS A 290 22.87 -6.59 18.96
C HIS A 290 24.12 -5.72 19.14
N PHE A 291 24.13 -4.89 20.16
CA PHE A 291 25.27 -4.09 20.61
C PHE A 291 26.03 -4.84 21.68
#